data_b84049c1a5fcc024e02eec23f621f2d6
#
_entry.id   b84049c1a5fcc024e02eec23f621f2d6
#
_cell.length_a   1.000
_cell.length_b   1.000
_cell.length_c   1.000
_cell.angle_alpha   90.00
_cell.angle_beta   90.00
_cell.angle_gamma   90.00
#
_symmetry.space_group_name_H-M   'P 1'
#
loop_
_entity.id
_entity.type
_entity.pdbx_description
1 polymer ?
#
loop_
_entity_poly.entity_id
_entity_poly.type
_entity_poly.pdbx_seq_one_letter_code
_entity_poly.pdbx_strand_id
1 'polypeptide(L)'
;VPYLGSFSCSDPLLTRIWDVGAYTVHLNMQEYVWDGIKRDRLVWIGDIHPETSTIQAVFGYDESVERSLDLARDESPLPKMMCGISAYSLWWIMVQYGWYLQNGNRTFLESQKDYLAELLRYFAGRIQENGAEDLPENRFIDWPTADKPDVIHAGLQGIMRMAFQAGEFLCTELGDGETARLC
;
A
#
# COMPACT_ATOMS: atom_id res chain seq x y z
N VAL A 1 20.61 9.50 0.86
CA VAL A 1 20.50 8.03 0.88
C VAL A 1 21.31 7.47 -0.27
N PRO A 2 22.17 6.46 -0.09
CA PRO A 2 22.93 5.85 -1.20
C PRO A 2 22.02 5.04 -2.12
N TYR A 3 22.32 5.03 -3.41
CA TYR A 3 21.69 4.15 -4.39
C TYR A 3 22.37 2.78 -4.30
N LEU A 4 21.62 1.75 -3.90
CA LEU A 4 22.08 0.37 -3.81
C LEU A 4 21.76 -0.43 -5.08
N GLY A 5 20.60 -0.13 -5.68
CA GLY A 5 20.19 -0.69 -6.96
C GLY A 5 20.70 0.10 -8.15
N SER A 6 20.83 -0.58 -9.28
CA SER A 6 21.20 0.03 -10.55
C SER A 6 20.54 -0.68 -11.71
N PHE A 7 20.32 0.03 -12.81
CA PHE A 7 19.81 -0.53 -14.04
C PHE A 7 20.54 0.07 -15.23
N SER A 8 20.93 -0.78 -16.18
CA SER A 8 21.45 -0.35 -17.48
C SER A 8 21.05 -1.35 -18.56
N CYS A 9 20.81 -0.86 -19.76
CA CYS A 9 20.54 -1.71 -20.92
C CYS A 9 21.07 -1.04 -22.21
N SER A 10 20.88 -1.72 -23.35
CA SER A 10 21.33 -1.20 -24.68
C SER A 10 20.53 0.01 -25.15
N ASP A 11 19.33 0.25 -24.60
CA ASP A 11 18.54 1.44 -24.90
C ASP A 11 18.81 2.53 -23.84
N PRO A 12 19.49 3.64 -24.23
CA PRO A 12 19.80 4.71 -23.28
C PRO A 12 18.56 5.44 -22.76
N LEU A 13 17.44 5.39 -23.46
CA LEU A 13 16.19 5.99 -23.01
C LEU A 13 15.64 5.23 -21.79
N LEU A 14 15.64 3.90 -21.83
CA LEU A 14 15.18 3.08 -20.69
C LEU A 14 16.08 3.27 -19.48
N THR A 15 17.41 3.33 -19.65
CA THR A 15 18.33 3.68 -18.57
C THR A 15 18.00 5.05 -17.98
N ARG A 16 17.75 6.04 -18.83
CA ARG A 16 17.39 7.39 -18.38
C ARG A 16 16.04 7.43 -17.66
N ILE A 17 15.04 6.66 -18.08
CA ILE A 17 13.74 6.55 -17.41
C ILE A 17 13.94 6.02 -15.99
N TRP A 18 14.75 4.99 -15.81
CA TRP A 18 15.08 4.45 -14.50
C TRP A 18 15.75 5.50 -13.60
N ASP A 19 16.77 6.21 -14.10
CA ASP A 19 17.45 7.26 -13.35
C ASP A 19 16.50 8.36 -12.87
N VAL A 20 15.60 8.80 -13.77
CA VAL A 20 14.62 9.85 -13.45
C VAL A 20 13.60 9.35 -12.44
N GLY A 21 13.11 8.11 -12.57
CA GLY A 21 12.19 7.49 -11.61
C GLY A 21 12.81 7.38 -10.21
N ALA A 22 14.03 6.85 -10.14
CA ALA A 22 14.79 6.74 -8.89
C ALA A 22 15.00 8.11 -8.23
N TYR A 23 15.39 9.11 -9.00
CA TYR A 23 15.59 10.47 -8.51
C TYR A 23 14.28 11.13 -8.04
N THR A 24 13.18 10.90 -8.76
CA THR A 24 11.86 11.43 -8.40
C THR A 24 11.44 10.92 -7.01
N VAL A 25 11.54 9.60 -6.79
CA VAL A 25 11.20 9.00 -5.50
C VAL A 25 12.16 9.47 -4.41
N HIS A 26 13.47 9.60 -4.71
CA HIS A 26 14.44 10.12 -3.75
C HIS A 26 14.07 11.52 -3.21
N LEU A 27 13.53 12.38 -4.06
CA LEU A 27 13.08 13.72 -3.63
C LEU A 27 11.87 13.66 -2.69
N ASN A 28 11.05 12.64 -2.81
CA ASN A 28 9.84 12.45 -1.99
C ASN A 28 10.13 11.74 -0.66
N MET A 29 11.28 11.06 -0.53
CA MET A 29 11.74 10.41 0.71
C MET A 29 12.28 11.45 1.69
N GLN A 30 11.43 11.94 2.57
CA GLN A 30 11.76 12.96 3.57
C GLN A 30 11.41 12.44 4.99
N GLU A 31 10.71 13.22 5.80
CA GLU A 31 10.17 12.69 7.06
C GLU A 31 9.19 11.54 6.82
N TYR A 32 8.39 11.68 5.78
CA TYR A 32 7.50 10.67 5.21
C TYR A 32 7.81 10.50 3.72
N VAL A 33 7.19 9.50 3.10
CA VAL A 33 7.14 9.39 1.64
C VAL A 33 5.99 10.26 1.15
N TRP A 34 6.31 11.34 0.45
CA TRP A 34 5.33 12.29 -0.07
C TRP A 34 4.94 11.94 -1.50
N ASP A 35 3.66 12.09 -1.85
CA ASP A 35 3.13 11.96 -3.21
C ASP A 35 3.79 12.92 -4.22
N GLY A 36 4.36 14.00 -3.73
CA GLY A 36 5.06 14.99 -4.54
C GLY A 36 5.71 16.09 -3.72
N ILE A 37 6.80 16.67 -4.24
CA ILE A 37 7.59 17.69 -3.53
C ILE A 37 6.99 19.09 -3.56
N LYS A 38 6.02 19.36 -4.43
CA LYS A 38 5.42 20.70 -4.62
C LYS A 38 3.92 20.75 -4.40
N ARG A 39 3.17 19.81 -4.96
CA ARG A 39 1.73 19.75 -4.83
C ARG A 39 1.37 18.71 -3.76
N ASP A 40 0.28 18.92 -3.08
CA ASP A 40 -0.28 18.16 -1.98
C ASP A 40 0.71 17.97 -0.82
N ARG A 41 1.84 17.29 -1.02
CA ARG A 41 2.82 16.95 0.03
C ARG A 41 2.14 16.21 1.18
N LEU A 42 1.41 15.16 0.83
CA LEU A 42 0.65 14.32 1.73
C LEU A 42 1.10 12.87 1.58
N VAL A 43 0.77 12.06 2.58
CA VAL A 43 0.95 10.61 2.52
C VAL A 43 -0.28 10.00 1.87
N TRP A 44 -0.34 10.01 0.54
CA TRP A 44 -1.38 9.35 -0.23
C TRP A 44 -1.08 7.85 -0.34
N ILE A 45 -1.76 7.03 0.47
CA ILE A 45 -1.45 5.58 0.57
C ILE A 45 -1.60 4.83 -0.76
N GLY A 46 -2.50 5.27 -1.66
CA GLY A 46 -2.59 4.68 -3.00
C GLY A 46 -1.35 4.92 -3.85
N ASP A 47 -0.65 6.04 -3.64
CA ASP A 47 0.57 6.40 -4.36
C ASP A 47 1.81 5.73 -3.76
N ILE A 48 1.81 5.43 -2.48
CA ILE A 48 2.95 4.81 -1.76
C ILE A 48 3.33 3.44 -2.33
N HIS A 49 2.41 2.67 -2.91
CA HIS A 49 2.74 1.34 -3.42
C HIS A 49 3.84 1.34 -4.52
N PRO A 50 3.77 2.12 -5.61
CA PRO A 50 4.85 2.24 -6.57
C PRO A 50 6.10 2.92 -6.00
N GLU A 51 5.94 3.86 -5.07
CA GLU A 51 7.06 4.53 -4.40
C GLU A 51 7.84 3.55 -3.53
N THR A 52 7.20 2.75 -2.70
CA THR A 52 7.87 1.74 -1.87
C THR A 52 8.55 0.67 -2.71
N SER A 53 7.93 0.25 -3.82
CA SER A 53 8.57 -0.68 -4.76
C SER A 53 9.85 -0.09 -5.36
N THR A 54 9.86 1.21 -5.67
CA THR A 54 11.03 1.93 -6.14
C THR A 54 12.07 2.06 -5.03
N ILE A 55 11.66 2.40 -3.79
CA ILE A 55 12.55 2.50 -2.63
C ILE A 55 13.27 1.17 -2.40
N GLN A 56 12.54 0.06 -2.42
CA GLN A 56 13.08 -1.28 -2.26
C GLN A 56 14.11 -1.63 -3.35
N ALA A 57 13.80 -1.30 -4.61
CA ALA A 57 14.66 -1.61 -5.74
C ALA A 57 15.94 -0.74 -5.79
N VAL A 58 15.86 0.52 -5.36
CA VAL A 58 16.93 1.51 -5.51
C VAL A 58 17.71 1.72 -4.23
N PHE A 59 17.02 1.83 -3.08
CA PHE A 59 17.61 2.24 -1.79
C PHE A 59 17.63 1.10 -0.76
N GLY A 60 16.85 0.03 -0.99
CA GLY A 60 16.70 -1.11 -0.10
C GLY A 60 15.73 -0.84 1.04
N TYR A 61 16.15 -0.08 2.04
CA TYR A 61 15.36 0.25 3.23
C TYR A 61 15.43 1.76 3.52
N ASP A 62 14.30 2.33 3.91
CA ASP A 62 14.23 3.69 4.45
C ASP A 62 13.09 3.80 5.47
N GLU A 63 13.37 4.38 6.62
CA GLU A 63 12.41 4.53 7.72
C GLU A 63 11.20 5.41 7.36
N SER A 64 11.31 6.27 6.34
CA SER A 64 10.19 7.12 5.89
C SER A 64 8.98 6.29 5.45
N VAL A 65 9.19 5.06 4.94
CA VAL A 65 8.12 4.14 4.58
C VAL A 65 7.35 3.69 5.83
N GLU A 66 8.04 3.21 6.85
CA GLU A 66 7.41 2.76 8.09
C GLU A 66 6.69 3.91 8.80
N ARG A 67 7.30 5.09 8.86
CA ARG A 67 6.64 6.29 9.41
C ARG A 67 5.39 6.69 8.63
N SER A 68 5.40 6.55 7.30
CA SER A 68 4.23 6.84 6.47
C SER A 68 3.08 5.85 6.70
N LEU A 69 3.42 4.57 6.86
CA LEU A 69 2.43 3.52 7.15
C LEU A 69 1.83 3.69 8.55
N ASP A 70 2.64 4.08 9.55
CA ASP A 70 2.18 4.39 10.90
C ASP A 70 1.28 5.63 10.91
N LEU A 71 1.69 6.72 10.24
CA LEU A 71 0.87 7.93 10.13
C LEU A 71 -0.51 7.62 9.54
N ALA A 72 -0.55 6.88 8.43
CA ALA A 72 -1.81 6.54 7.77
C ALA A 72 -2.73 5.69 8.67
N ARG A 73 -2.18 4.74 9.42
CA ARG A 73 -2.89 3.96 10.42
C ARG A 73 -3.44 4.85 11.54
N ASP A 74 -2.60 5.67 12.12
CA ASP A 74 -2.93 6.47 13.31
C ASP A 74 -3.96 7.56 13.01
N GLU A 75 -3.94 8.11 11.78
CA GLU A 75 -4.93 9.09 11.31
C GLU A 75 -6.25 8.46 10.85
N SER A 76 -6.32 7.12 10.75
CA SER A 76 -7.47 6.39 10.20
C SER A 76 -7.97 5.30 11.14
N PRO A 77 -8.39 5.65 12.38
CA PRO A 77 -9.04 4.67 13.25
C PRO A 77 -10.32 4.16 12.60
N LEU A 78 -10.54 2.84 12.62
CA LEU A 78 -11.73 2.24 12.02
C LEU A 78 -13.04 2.79 12.64
N PRO A 79 -14.08 2.99 11.84
CA PRO A 79 -14.25 2.56 10.43
C PRO A 79 -13.76 3.56 9.37
N LYS A 80 -13.01 4.59 9.73
CA LYS A 80 -12.52 5.59 8.80
C LYS A 80 -11.50 4.97 7.82
N MET A 81 -11.71 5.17 6.52
CA MET A 81 -10.77 4.73 5.50
C MET A 81 -9.61 5.71 5.33
N MET A 82 -8.42 5.19 5.03
CA MET A 82 -7.22 6.00 4.79
C MET A 82 -7.45 6.98 3.65
N CYS A 83 -7.14 8.24 3.88
CA CYS A 83 -7.40 9.35 2.96
C CYS A 83 -8.89 9.48 2.53
N GLY A 84 -9.84 8.85 3.24
CA GLY A 84 -11.26 8.80 2.87
C GLY A 84 -11.55 7.98 1.61
N ILE A 85 -10.69 7.03 1.24
CA ILE A 85 -10.81 6.20 0.04
C ILE A 85 -10.64 4.72 0.40
N SER A 86 -11.67 3.92 0.16
CA SER A 86 -11.68 2.49 0.53
C SER A 86 -10.50 1.71 -0.06
N ALA A 87 -10.16 1.95 -1.33
CA ALA A 87 -9.03 1.30 -1.98
C ALA A 87 -7.69 1.58 -1.27
N TYR A 88 -7.53 2.75 -0.64
CA TYR A 88 -6.27 3.13 0.00
C TYR A 88 -5.98 2.31 1.25
N SER A 89 -7.00 1.96 2.04
CA SER A 89 -6.82 1.03 3.15
C SER A 89 -6.48 -0.40 2.69
N LEU A 90 -6.96 -0.82 1.52
CA LEU A 90 -6.56 -2.08 0.89
C LEU A 90 -5.11 -2.01 0.38
N TRP A 91 -4.70 -0.90 -0.23
CA TRP A 91 -3.32 -0.66 -0.64
C TRP A 91 -2.36 -0.69 0.54
N TRP A 92 -2.74 -0.15 1.68
CA TRP A 92 -1.92 -0.20 2.90
C TRP A 92 -1.57 -1.65 3.29
N ILE A 93 -2.52 -2.59 3.23
CA ILE A 93 -2.26 -4.02 3.50
C ILE A 93 -1.24 -4.58 2.50
N MET A 94 -1.38 -4.25 1.23
CA MET A 94 -0.48 -4.72 0.18
C MET A 94 0.93 -4.12 0.30
N VAL A 95 1.04 -2.86 0.70
CA VAL A 95 2.32 -2.21 0.97
C VAL A 95 3.01 -2.86 2.18
N GLN A 96 2.28 -3.12 3.28
CA GLN A 96 2.81 -3.86 4.44
C GLN A 96 3.38 -5.22 4.02
N TYR A 97 2.66 -5.95 3.19
CA TYR A 97 3.10 -7.26 2.67
C TYR A 97 4.38 -7.14 1.85
N GLY A 98 4.41 -6.28 0.84
CA GLY A 98 5.59 -6.07 0.00
C GLY A 98 6.80 -5.59 0.81
N TRP A 99 6.57 -4.66 1.75
CA TRP A 99 7.61 -4.13 2.61
C TRP A 99 8.21 -5.21 3.51
N TYR A 100 7.38 -6.01 4.16
CA TYR A 100 7.85 -7.10 5.01
C TYR A 100 8.59 -8.19 4.23
N LEU A 101 8.11 -8.58 3.05
CA LEU A 101 8.81 -9.56 2.21
C LEU A 101 10.23 -9.14 1.85
N GLN A 102 10.45 -7.85 1.64
CA GLN A 102 11.76 -7.32 1.21
C GLN A 102 12.74 -7.14 2.37
N ASN A 103 12.29 -6.64 3.51
CA ASN A 103 13.19 -6.24 4.59
C ASN A 103 13.15 -7.15 5.82
N GLY A 104 12.10 -7.95 5.99
CA GLY A 104 11.95 -8.88 7.11
C GLY A 104 11.82 -8.21 8.49
N ASN A 105 11.46 -6.91 8.57
CA ASN A 105 11.34 -6.20 9.83
C ASN A 105 10.15 -6.71 10.65
N ARG A 106 10.40 -7.78 11.39
CA ARG A 106 9.40 -8.44 12.23
C ARG A 106 8.85 -7.52 13.31
N THR A 107 9.70 -6.70 13.92
CA THR A 107 9.29 -5.79 14.98
C THR A 107 8.30 -4.75 14.49
N PHE A 108 8.54 -4.18 13.30
CA PHE A 108 7.60 -3.27 12.68
C PHE A 108 6.28 -3.98 12.34
N LEU A 109 6.33 -5.16 11.73
CA LEU A 109 5.13 -5.93 11.41
C LEU A 109 4.30 -6.26 12.68
N GLU A 110 4.94 -6.63 13.78
CA GLU A 110 4.27 -6.88 15.06
C GLU A 110 3.55 -5.64 15.60
N SER A 111 4.11 -4.46 15.41
CA SER A 111 3.46 -3.19 15.79
C SER A 111 2.18 -2.88 14.97
N GLN A 112 2.01 -3.48 13.81
CA GLN A 112 0.84 -3.31 12.95
C GLN A 112 -0.28 -4.34 13.23
N LYS A 113 0.01 -5.39 14.01
CA LYS A 113 -0.82 -6.60 14.15
C LYS A 113 -2.29 -6.30 14.44
N ASP A 114 -2.55 -5.52 15.46
CA ASP A 114 -3.93 -5.32 15.93
C ASP A 114 -4.76 -4.58 14.89
N TYR A 115 -4.22 -3.48 14.36
CA TYR A 115 -4.91 -2.70 13.33
C TYR A 115 -5.09 -3.50 12.03
N LEU A 116 -4.07 -4.25 11.60
CA LEU A 116 -4.17 -5.12 10.43
C LEU A 116 -5.30 -6.15 10.57
N ALA A 117 -5.36 -6.83 11.72
CA ALA A 117 -6.38 -7.82 11.97
C ALA A 117 -7.79 -7.20 12.01
N GLU A 118 -7.96 -6.04 12.65
CA GLU A 118 -9.23 -5.32 12.68
C GLU A 118 -9.65 -4.85 11.29
N LEU A 119 -8.72 -4.32 10.50
CA LEU A 119 -8.97 -3.86 9.13
C LEU A 119 -9.41 -5.02 8.21
N LEU A 120 -8.76 -6.17 8.30
CA LEU A 120 -9.13 -7.37 7.54
C LEU A 120 -10.53 -7.88 7.94
N ARG A 121 -10.84 -7.92 9.23
CA ARG A 121 -12.19 -8.28 9.70
C ARG A 121 -13.25 -7.28 9.23
N TYR A 122 -12.94 -5.99 9.26
CA TYR A 122 -13.82 -4.96 8.74
C TYR A 122 -14.13 -5.18 7.26
N PHE A 123 -13.12 -5.45 6.43
CA PHE A 123 -13.32 -5.71 5.01
C PHE A 123 -14.05 -7.04 4.74
N ALA A 124 -13.79 -8.08 5.52
CA ALA A 124 -14.53 -9.34 5.41
C ALA A 124 -16.03 -9.14 5.65
N GLY A 125 -16.39 -8.27 6.60
CA GLY A 125 -17.78 -7.87 6.84
C GLY A 125 -18.41 -7.01 5.72
N ARG A 126 -17.65 -6.63 4.69
CA ARG A 126 -18.10 -5.89 3.52
C ARG A 126 -18.21 -6.76 2.26
N ILE A 127 -18.20 -8.06 2.43
CA ILE A 127 -18.48 -9.01 1.34
C ILE A 127 -19.94 -9.44 1.49
N GLN A 128 -20.73 -9.20 0.46
CA GLN A 128 -22.14 -9.59 0.39
C GLN A 128 -22.29 -11.11 0.20
N GLU A 129 -23.50 -11.63 0.41
CA GLU A 129 -23.81 -13.08 0.22
C GLU A 129 -23.49 -13.60 -1.19
N ASN A 130 -23.57 -12.75 -2.20
CA ASN A 130 -23.22 -13.07 -3.59
C ASN A 130 -21.72 -12.96 -3.88
N GLY A 131 -20.88 -12.64 -2.87
CA GLY A 131 -19.44 -12.45 -2.99
C GLY A 131 -18.99 -11.08 -3.49
N ALA A 132 -19.92 -10.16 -3.78
CA ALA A 132 -19.58 -8.81 -4.21
C ALA A 132 -19.11 -7.95 -3.04
N GLU A 133 -18.18 -7.05 -3.30
CA GLU A 133 -17.77 -6.05 -2.33
C GLU A 133 -18.85 -4.95 -2.12
N ASP A 134 -18.98 -4.49 -0.90
CA ASP A 134 -19.82 -3.36 -0.52
C ASP A 134 -18.99 -2.36 0.31
N LEU A 135 -18.00 -1.78 -0.34
CA LEU A 135 -17.07 -0.87 0.31
C LEU A 135 -17.68 0.52 0.47
N PRO A 136 -17.49 1.15 1.64
CA PRO A 136 -18.02 2.48 1.95
C PRO A 136 -17.17 3.60 1.36
N GLU A 137 -17.61 4.82 1.60
CA GLU A 137 -16.94 6.08 1.31
C GLU A 137 -16.67 6.30 -0.19
N ASN A 138 -15.61 7.05 -0.50
CA ASN A 138 -15.25 7.36 -1.86
C ASN A 138 -14.73 6.12 -2.59
N ARG A 139 -15.51 5.67 -3.55
CA ARG A 139 -15.21 4.51 -4.40
C ARG A 139 -14.36 4.98 -5.57
N PHE A 140 -13.06 4.79 -5.44
CA PHE A 140 -12.08 5.30 -6.39
C PHE A 140 -10.96 4.29 -6.61
N ILE A 141 -10.54 4.11 -7.84
CA ILE A 141 -9.39 3.29 -8.23
C ILE A 141 -8.32 4.18 -8.82
N ASP A 142 -8.68 4.94 -9.87
CA ASP A 142 -7.78 5.85 -10.57
C ASP A 142 -8.61 6.86 -11.39
N TRP A 143 -8.01 8.01 -11.70
CA TRP A 143 -8.64 9.11 -12.42
C TRP A 143 -9.25 8.70 -13.77
N PRO A 144 -8.60 7.88 -14.61
CA PRO A 144 -9.19 7.42 -15.89
C PRO A 144 -10.49 6.63 -15.75
N THR A 145 -10.81 6.15 -14.56
CA THR A 145 -12.00 5.33 -14.29
C THR A 145 -13.00 6.00 -13.36
N ALA A 146 -12.74 7.24 -12.92
CA ALA A 146 -13.51 7.91 -11.87
C ALA A 146 -15.01 8.09 -12.19
N ASP A 147 -15.38 8.10 -13.48
CA ASP A 147 -16.74 8.18 -14.00
C ASP A 147 -17.33 6.83 -14.44
N LYS A 148 -16.67 5.70 -14.13
CA LYS A 148 -17.03 4.35 -14.60
C LYS A 148 -17.32 3.40 -13.44
N PRO A 149 -18.53 3.43 -12.86
CA PRO A 149 -18.88 2.66 -11.64
C PRO A 149 -18.60 1.16 -11.75
N ASP A 150 -18.89 0.54 -12.90
CA ASP A 150 -18.67 -0.90 -13.10
C ASP A 150 -17.17 -1.25 -13.12
N VAL A 151 -16.33 -0.37 -13.69
CA VAL A 151 -14.88 -0.54 -13.71
C VAL A 151 -14.31 -0.36 -12.31
N ILE A 152 -14.80 0.64 -11.58
CA ILE A 152 -14.42 0.86 -10.17
C ILE A 152 -14.80 -0.37 -9.34
N HIS A 153 -16.02 -0.88 -9.49
CA HIS A 153 -16.47 -2.08 -8.75
C HIS A 153 -15.56 -3.30 -9.04
N ALA A 154 -15.29 -3.57 -10.31
CA ALA A 154 -14.40 -4.67 -10.70
C ALA A 154 -12.98 -4.49 -10.15
N GLY A 155 -12.46 -3.26 -10.16
CA GLY A 155 -11.16 -2.92 -9.61
C GLY A 155 -11.10 -3.10 -8.09
N LEU A 156 -12.11 -2.62 -7.36
CA LEU A 156 -12.21 -2.78 -5.91
C LEU A 156 -12.30 -4.26 -5.51
N GLN A 157 -13.08 -5.05 -6.24
CA GLN A 157 -13.15 -6.49 -6.05
C GLN A 157 -11.78 -7.17 -6.21
N GLY A 158 -11.03 -6.77 -7.25
CA GLY A 158 -9.69 -7.27 -7.52
C GLY A 158 -8.67 -6.91 -6.43
N ILE A 159 -8.64 -5.63 -6.04
CA ILE A 159 -7.74 -5.13 -4.99
C ILE A 159 -8.09 -5.79 -3.64
N MET A 160 -9.37 -5.93 -3.31
CA MET A 160 -9.80 -6.59 -2.09
C MET A 160 -9.31 -8.04 -2.01
N ARG A 161 -9.42 -8.79 -3.10
CA ARG A 161 -8.86 -10.15 -3.16
C ARG A 161 -7.34 -10.17 -2.93
N MET A 162 -6.61 -9.27 -3.57
CA MET A 162 -5.15 -9.18 -3.40
C MET A 162 -4.78 -8.80 -1.96
N ALA A 163 -5.53 -7.88 -1.35
CA ALA A 163 -5.32 -7.48 0.04
C ALA A 163 -5.60 -8.63 1.02
N PHE A 164 -6.61 -9.46 0.78
CA PHE A 164 -6.83 -10.67 1.60
C PHE A 164 -5.70 -11.70 1.44
N GLN A 165 -5.20 -11.94 0.23
CA GLN A 165 -4.05 -12.82 0.04
C GLN A 165 -2.80 -12.31 0.78
N ALA A 166 -2.55 -11.01 0.73
CA ALA A 166 -1.49 -10.36 1.50
C ALA A 166 -1.74 -10.49 3.02
N GLY A 167 -2.96 -10.26 3.45
CA GLY A 167 -3.40 -10.37 4.84
C GLY A 167 -3.27 -11.77 5.41
N GLU A 168 -3.67 -12.80 4.65
CA GLU A 168 -3.48 -14.20 5.01
C GLU A 168 -2.02 -14.50 5.34
N PHE A 169 -1.11 -14.09 4.46
CA PHE A 169 0.32 -14.28 4.67
C PHE A 169 0.82 -13.54 5.93
N LEU A 170 0.50 -12.25 6.05
CA LEU A 170 0.95 -11.42 7.18
C LEU A 170 0.41 -11.93 8.52
N CYS A 171 -0.87 -12.31 8.58
CA CYS A 171 -1.48 -12.87 9.78
C CYS A 171 -0.89 -14.24 10.13
N THR A 172 -0.55 -15.07 9.14
CA THR A 172 0.15 -16.33 9.36
C THR A 172 1.52 -16.08 9.98
N GLU A 173 2.29 -15.16 9.44
CA GLU A 173 3.57 -14.72 10.01
C GLU A 173 3.41 -14.23 11.45
N LEU A 174 2.39 -13.43 11.74
CA LEU A 174 2.09 -12.89 13.07
C LEU A 174 1.53 -13.93 14.06
N GLY A 175 1.27 -15.18 13.62
CA GLY A 175 0.68 -16.22 14.44
C GLY A 175 -0.82 -16.00 14.73
N ASP A 176 -1.49 -15.12 13.98
CA ASP A 176 -2.95 -14.92 14.04
C ASP A 176 -3.65 -15.83 13.03
N GLY A 177 -3.70 -17.13 13.35
CA GLY A 177 -4.34 -18.12 12.50
C GLY A 177 -5.87 -17.98 12.38
N GLU A 178 -6.53 -17.22 13.25
CA GLU A 178 -7.96 -16.92 13.12
C GLU A 178 -8.19 -15.94 11.98
N THR A 179 -7.50 -14.79 12.00
CA THR A 179 -7.62 -13.78 10.94
C THR A 179 -7.07 -14.29 9.61
N ALA A 180 -5.99 -15.09 9.61
CA ALA A 180 -5.48 -15.72 8.39
C ALA A 180 -6.52 -16.62 7.71
N ARG A 181 -7.31 -17.40 8.46
CA ARG A 181 -8.39 -18.22 7.88
C ARG A 181 -9.59 -17.44 7.40
N LEU A 182 -9.78 -16.23 7.90
CA LEU A 182 -10.84 -15.32 7.44
C LEU A 182 -10.54 -14.77 6.03
N CYS A 183 -9.25 -14.57 5.73
CA CYS A 183 -8.79 -14.09 4.43
C CYS A 183 -8.89 -15.17 3.34
#